data_107a70ffc6e7ecdad68fe1a01a0a3f63
#
_entry.id   107a70ffc6e7ecdad68fe1a01a0a3f63
#
_cell.length_a   1.000
_cell.length_b   1.000
_cell.length_c   1.000
_cell.angle_alpha   90.00
_cell.angle_beta   90.00
_cell.angle_gamma   90.00
#
_symmetry.space_group_name_H-M   'P 1'
#
loop_
_entity.id
_entity.type
_entity.pdbx_description
1 polymer ?
#
loop_
_entity_poly.entity_id
_entity_poly.type
_entity_poly.pdbx_seq_one_letter_code
_entity_poly.pdbx_strand_id
1 'polypeptide(L)'
;DQNIEILVFRHPIAGIQIVKGTVEANENLEHAAIRELYEESGISSTSIHSYLGIHYPSESGPNWHVFVCHTTETLKDNWTHFCNDDGGLEFNFLWHPLAEEPTDEWHLLFKELLEFIKSRY
;
A
#
# COMPACT_ATOMS: atom_id res chain seq x y z
N ASP A 1 17.51 -7.78 7.28
CA ASP A 1 16.73 -8.76 6.91
C ASP A 1 15.59 -8.93 7.77
N GLN A 2 15.79 -8.97 8.77
CA GLN A 2 15.03 -9.56 9.69
C GLN A 2 13.93 -8.71 10.19
N ASN A 3 14.05 -7.41 10.10
CA ASN A 3 13.08 -6.47 10.65
C ASN A 3 12.43 -5.65 9.55
N ILE A 4 12.00 -6.34 8.49
CA ILE A 4 11.29 -5.70 7.39
C ILE A 4 9.88 -5.35 7.85
N GLU A 5 9.50 -4.10 7.67
CA GLU A 5 8.15 -3.62 7.94
C GLU A 5 7.59 -2.98 6.69
N ILE A 6 6.30 -3.15 6.48
CA ILE A 6 5.62 -2.51 5.36
C ILE A 6 4.65 -1.46 5.87
N LEU A 7 4.44 -0.44 5.05
CA LEU A 7 3.51 0.63 5.39
C LEU A 7 2.08 0.17 5.12
N VAL A 8 1.23 0.32 6.12
CA VAL A 8 -0.20 0.03 5.98
C VAL A 8 -0.99 1.19 6.58
N PHE A 9 -2.30 1.21 6.37
CA PHE A 9 -3.13 2.24 6.99
C PHE A 9 -4.48 1.69 7.40
N ARG A 10 -5.05 2.31 8.46
CA ARG A 10 -6.42 2.04 8.86
C ARG A 10 -7.35 2.94 8.08
N HIS A 11 -8.16 2.32 7.25
CA HIS A 11 -9.27 2.99 6.59
C HIS A 11 -10.39 3.12 7.63
N PRO A 12 -11.05 4.29 7.75
CA PRO A 12 -12.04 4.47 8.82
C PRO A 12 -13.24 3.53 8.74
N ILE A 13 -13.48 2.93 7.56
CA ILE A 13 -14.63 2.06 7.35
C ILE A 13 -14.21 0.63 7.00
N ALA A 14 -13.13 0.46 6.24
CA ALA A 14 -12.84 -0.80 5.56
C ALA A 14 -11.65 -1.58 6.14
N GLY A 15 -11.09 -1.17 7.27
CA GLY A 15 -10.03 -1.91 7.94
C GLY A 15 -8.64 -1.60 7.41
N ILE A 16 -7.68 -2.44 7.78
CA ILE A 16 -6.28 -2.20 7.43
C ILE A 16 -6.04 -2.59 5.97
N GLN A 17 -5.36 -1.72 5.26
CA GLN A 17 -5.08 -1.84 3.83
C GLN A 17 -3.65 -1.42 3.52
N ILE A 18 -3.20 -1.81 2.32
CA ILE A 18 -1.94 -1.35 1.74
C ILE A 18 -2.31 -0.34 0.66
N VAL A 19 -1.46 0.69 0.46
CA VAL A 19 -1.74 1.72 -0.54
C VAL A 19 -1.91 1.07 -1.92
N LYS A 20 -2.97 1.44 -2.60
CA LYS A 20 -3.24 1.00 -3.96
C LYS A 20 -4.03 2.08 -4.68
N GLY A 21 -4.09 1.96 -5.99
CA GLY A 21 -4.88 2.90 -6.76
C GLY A 21 -5.02 2.48 -8.20
N THR A 22 -5.72 3.29 -8.98
CA THR A 22 -6.04 3.01 -10.36
C THR A 22 -5.06 3.73 -11.28
N VAL A 23 -4.59 3.03 -12.31
CA VAL A 23 -3.76 3.62 -13.35
C VAL A 23 -4.67 4.50 -14.23
N GLU A 24 -4.28 5.76 -14.39
CA GLU A 24 -5.06 6.69 -15.20
C GLU A 24 -4.65 6.59 -16.68
N ALA A 25 -5.49 7.16 -17.54
CA ALA A 25 -5.21 7.17 -18.97
C ALA A 25 -3.85 7.81 -19.25
N ASN A 26 -3.06 7.15 -20.11
CA ASN A 26 -1.74 7.62 -20.52
C ASN A 26 -0.71 7.63 -19.38
N GLU A 27 -0.99 6.94 -18.28
CA GLU A 27 -0.07 6.86 -17.15
C GLU A 27 0.58 5.47 -17.14
N ASN A 28 1.90 5.40 -16.92
CA ASN A 28 2.52 4.10 -16.77
C ASN A 28 2.35 3.59 -15.34
N LEU A 29 2.60 2.29 -15.14
CA LEU A 29 2.34 1.64 -13.87
C LEU A 29 3.18 2.22 -12.73
N GLU A 30 4.46 2.49 -13.00
CA GLU A 30 5.36 3.00 -11.97
C GLU A 30 4.95 4.38 -11.53
N HIS A 31 4.58 5.24 -12.48
CA HIS A 31 4.13 6.59 -12.16
C HIS A 31 2.84 6.54 -11.34
N ALA A 32 1.94 5.63 -11.68
CA ALA A 32 0.69 5.46 -10.93
C ALA A 32 0.96 5.06 -9.49
N ALA A 33 1.91 4.13 -9.27
CA ALA A 33 2.24 3.68 -7.94
C ALA A 33 2.77 4.83 -7.08
N ILE A 34 3.66 5.65 -7.64
CA ILE A 34 4.24 6.80 -6.92
C ILE A 34 3.16 7.83 -6.63
N ARG A 35 2.32 8.12 -7.62
CA ARG A 35 1.25 9.12 -7.46
C ARG A 35 0.25 8.69 -6.38
N GLU A 36 -0.20 7.43 -6.41
CA GLU A 36 -1.16 6.94 -5.43
C GLU A 36 -0.57 6.95 -4.02
N LEU A 37 0.70 6.58 -3.90
CA LEU A 37 1.36 6.62 -2.61
C LEU A 37 1.38 8.04 -2.06
N TYR A 38 1.68 9.02 -2.90
CA TYR A 38 1.67 10.42 -2.49
C TYR A 38 0.26 10.87 -2.10
N GLU A 39 -0.75 10.56 -2.91
CA GLU A 39 -2.11 11.01 -2.65
C GLU A 39 -2.67 10.43 -1.36
N GLU A 40 -2.37 9.17 -1.08
CA GLU A 40 -2.95 8.52 0.09
C GLU A 40 -2.14 8.73 1.36
N SER A 41 -0.82 8.82 1.27
CA SER A 41 0.04 8.89 2.46
C SER A 41 0.73 10.23 2.67
N GLY A 42 0.87 11.04 1.64
CA GLY A 42 1.61 12.29 1.70
C GLY A 42 3.11 12.14 1.48
N ILE A 43 3.61 10.93 1.23
CA ILE A 43 5.04 10.71 1.00
C ILE A 43 5.40 11.20 -0.39
N SER A 44 6.29 12.20 -0.48
CA SER A 44 6.54 12.92 -1.74
C SER A 44 7.85 12.54 -2.44
N SER A 45 8.80 11.94 -1.75
CA SER A 45 10.12 11.65 -2.33
C SER A 45 10.29 10.15 -2.50
N THR A 46 9.53 9.58 -3.44
CA THR A 46 9.48 8.13 -3.62
C THR A 46 10.09 7.73 -4.95
N SER A 47 10.80 6.62 -4.95
CA SER A 47 11.30 5.98 -6.17
C SER A 47 10.94 4.51 -6.16
N ILE A 48 10.84 3.93 -7.36
CA ILE A 48 10.60 2.50 -7.49
C ILE A 48 11.91 1.76 -7.24
N HIS A 49 11.86 0.78 -6.33
CA HIS A 49 13.01 -0.06 -6.05
C HIS A 49 12.95 -1.34 -6.87
N SER A 50 11.80 -2.03 -6.88
CA SER A 50 11.65 -3.27 -7.62
C SER A 50 10.18 -3.55 -7.90
N TYR A 51 9.96 -4.47 -8.83
CA TYR A 51 8.63 -4.92 -9.22
C TYR A 51 8.44 -6.36 -8.74
N LEU A 52 7.42 -6.61 -7.95
CA LEU A 52 7.17 -7.94 -7.40
C LEU A 52 6.29 -8.82 -8.28
N GLY A 53 5.57 -8.22 -9.22
CA GLY A 53 4.73 -8.99 -10.12
C GLY A 53 3.27 -8.60 -10.01
N ILE A 54 2.41 -9.45 -10.58
CA ILE A 54 0.97 -9.23 -10.62
C ILE A 54 0.30 -10.13 -9.59
N HIS A 55 -0.50 -9.51 -8.72
CA HIS A 55 -1.33 -10.25 -7.78
C HIS A 55 -2.76 -10.34 -8.33
N TYR A 56 -3.31 -11.55 -8.34
CA TYR A 56 -4.67 -11.81 -8.81
C TYR A 56 -5.57 -12.07 -7.60
N PRO A 57 -6.40 -11.09 -7.21
CA PRO A 57 -7.28 -11.29 -6.04
C PRO A 57 -8.23 -12.48 -6.24
N SER A 58 -8.57 -13.16 -5.16
CA SER A 58 -9.48 -14.31 -5.24
C SER A 58 -10.89 -13.89 -5.61
N GLU A 59 -11.29 -12.67 -5.24
CA GLU A 59 -12.56 -12.11 -5.67
C GLU A 59 -12.39 -11.41 -7.00
N SER A 60 -13.48 -11.28 -7.75
CA SER A 60 -13.44 -10.58 -9.02
C SER A 60 -13.03 -9.13 -8.80
N GLY A 61 -12.26 -8.60 -9.73
CA GLY A 61 -11.78 -7.22 -9.66
C GLY A 61 -10.49 -7.08 -10.42
N PRO A 62 -9.92 -5.88 -10.44
CA PRO A 62 -8.68 -5.64 -11.17
C PRO A 62 -7.50 -6.38 -10.55
N ASN A 63 -6.59 -6.82 -11.40
CA ASN A 63 -5.32 -7.37 -10.94
C ASN A 63 -4.44 -6.23 -10.47
N TRP A 64 -3.55 -6.52 -9.51
CA TRP A 64 -2.71 -5.50 -8.92
C TRP A 64 -1.25 -5.73 -9.29
N HIS A 65 -0.63 -4.70 -9.87
CA HIS A 65 0.82 -4.67 -10.10
C HIS A 65 1.47 -4.15 -8.82
N VAL A 66 2.40 -4.92 -8.27
CA VAL A 66 2.95 -4.65 -6.95
C VAL A 66 4.40 -4.18 -7.06
N PHE A 67 4.69 -3.02 -6.51
CA PHE A 67 6.02 -2.42 -6.52
C PHE A 67 6.55 -2.22 -5.11
N VAL A 68 7.86 -2.39 -4.95
CA VAL A 68 8.54 -1.96 -3.73
C VAL A 68 9.05 -0.55 -3.99
N CYS A 69 8.70 0.36 -3.10
CA CYS A 69 9.08 1.77 -3.22
C CYS A 69 9.99 2.16 -2.06
N HIS A 70 10.92 3.07 -2.36
CA HIS A 70 11.80 3.65 -1.35
C HIS A 70 11.58 5.15 -1.29
N THR A 71 11.80 5.74 -0.12
CA THR A 71 11.71 7.18 0.03
C THR A 71 12.97 7.69 0.71
N THR A 72 13.31 8.96 0.42
CA THR A 72 14.43 9.62 1.12
C THR A 72 13.95 10.35 2.37
N GLU A 73 12.65 10.41 2.61
CA GLU A 73 12.11 11.06 3.81
C GLU A 73 12.28 10.17 5.02
N THR A 74 12.45 10.82 6.18
CA THR A 74 12.41 10.12 7.46
C THR A 74 10.95 10.02 7.87
N LEU A 75 10.43 8.79 7.90
CA LEU A 75 9.02 8.56 8.17
C LEU A 75 8.79 8.33 9.65
N LYS A 76 7.64 8.81 10.14
CA LYS A 76 7.25 8.64 11.54
C LYS A 76 6.75 7.21 11.76
N ASP A 77 6.66 6.82 13.04
CA ASP A 77 6.10 5.53 13.42
C ASP A 77 4.62 5.42 13.06
N ASN A 78 3.92 6.54 13.09
CA ASN A 78 2.53 6.60 12.64
C ASN A 78 2.18 8.05 12.32
N TRP A 79 1.19 8.22 11.45
CA TRP A 79 0.66 9.55 11.14
C TRP A 79 -0.70 9.41 10.49
N THR A 80 -1.44 10.52 10.45
CA THR A 80 -2.73 10.57 9.77
C THR A 80 -2.61 11.50 8.58
N HIS A 81 -3.12 11.04 7.44
CA HIS A 81 -3.14 11.83 6.21
C HIS A 81 -4.57 11.92 5.69
N PHE A 82 -4.98 13.14 5.35
CA PHE A 82 -6.30 13.36 4.75
C PHE A 82 -6.21 13.10 3.26
N CYS A 83 -6.98 12.13 2.78
CA CYS A 83 -7.04 11.79 1.37
C CYS A 83 -8.32 12.38 0.79
N ASN A 84 -8.20 13.12 -0.32
CA ASN A 84 -9.35 13.79 -0.94
C ASN A 84 -10.26 12.83 -1.70
N ASP A 85 -9.79 11.63 -1.98
CA ASP A 85 -10.58 10.63 -2.69
C ASP A 85 -11.78 10.21 -1.84
N ASP A 86 -12.83 9.69 -2.50
CA ASP A 86 -14.02 9.15 -1.85
C ASP A 86 -14.69 10.14 -0.91
N GLY A 87 -14.64 11.44 -1.24
CA GLY A 87 -15.30 12.47 -0.46
C GLY A 87 -14.49 12.96 0.73
N GLY A 88 -13.22 12.54 0.83
CA GLY A 88 -12.33 12.98 1.89
C GLY A 88 -12.36 12.07 3.10
N LEU A 89 -11.26 11.34 3.30
CA LEU A 89 -11.14 10.40 4.41
C LEU A 89 -9.79 10.60 5.08
N GLU A 90 -9.74 10.34 6.38
CA GLU A 90 -8.48 10.33 7.12
C GLU A 90 -7.97 8.91 7.23
N PHE A 91 -6.75 8.69 6.75
CA PHE A 91 -6.08 7.40 6.82
C PHE A 91 -5.01 7.46 7.90
N ASN A 92 -5.05 6.51 8.83
CA ASN A 92 -4.05 6.43 9.89
C ASN A 92 -2.97 5.44 9.49
N PHE A 93 -1.77 5.95 9.19
CA PHE A 93 -0.66 5.12 8.72
C PHE A 93 0.16 4.57 9.87
N LEU A 94 0.57 3.32 9.71
CA LEU A 94 1.38 2.61 10.70
C LEU A 94 2.20 1.54 9.98
N TRP A 95 3.09 0.89 10.72
CA TRP A 95 3.97 -0.12 10.16
C TRP A 95 3.57 -1.51 10.62
N HIS A 96 3.63 -2.47 9.71
CA HIS A 96 3.33 -3.87 10.01
C HIS A 96 4.54 -4.71 9.69
N PRO A 97 5.06 -5.51 10.66
CA PRO A 97 6.17 -6.41 10.36
C PRO A 97 5.77 -7.42 9.29
N LEU A 98 6.56 -7.51 8.24
CA LEU A 98 6.22 -8.37 7.10
C LEU A 98 5.99 -9.81 7.52
N ALA A 99 6.73 -10.29 8.51
CA ALA A 99 6.64 -11.69 8.95
C ALA A 99 5.44 -11.98 9.85
N GLU A 100 4.74 -10.94 10.34
CA GLU A 100 3.60 -11.17 11.24
C GLU A 100 2.33 -11.45 10.45
N GLU A 101 1.51 -12.35 10.98
CA GLU A 101 0.21 -12.62 10.41
C GLU A 101 -0.70 -11.42 10.58
N PRO A 102 -1.57 -11.14 9.60
CA PRO A 102 -2.52 -10.04 9.74
C PRO A 102 -3.59 -10.40 10.76
N THR A 103 -4.09 -9.37 11.45
CA THR A 103 -5.18 -9.55 12.42
C THR A 103 -6.52 -9.51 11.69
N ASP A 104 -7.60 -9.74 12.46
CA ASP A 104 -8.94 -9.67 11.91
C ASP A 104 -9.33 -8.25 11.48
N GLU A 105 -8.57 -7.25 11.91
CA GLU A 105 -8.79 -5.87 11.49
C GLU A 105 -8.49 -5.65 10.01
N TRP A 106 -7.68 -6.52 9.41
CA TRP A 106 -7.30 -6.38 8.00
C TRP A 106 -8.47 -6.72 7.07
N HIS A 107 -8.62 -5.91 6.03
CA HIS A 107 -9.53 -6.23 4.94
C HIS A 107 -9.04 -7.50 4.23
N LEU A 108 -9.96 -8.41 3.89
CA LEU A 108 -9.61 -9.73 3.35
C LEU A 108 -8.70 -9.65 2.13
N LEU A 109 -9.00 -8.76 1.19
CA LEU A 109 -8.19 -8.64 -0.04
C LEU A 109 -6.75 -8.29 0.28
N PHE A 110 -6.52 -7.55 1.35
CA PHE A 110 -5.17 -7.14 1.72
C PHE A 110 -4.45 -8.21 2.55
N LYS A 111 -5.18 -9.11 3.20
CA LYS A 111 -4.53 -10.31 3.76
C LYS A 111 -3.92 -11.14 2.65
N GLU A 112 -4.65 -11.31 1.53
CA GLU A 112 -4.16 -12.03 0.36
C GLU A 112 -2.95 -11.33 -0.25
N LEU A 113 -3.01 -10.01 -0.36
CA LEU A 113 -1.90 -9.24 -0.92
C LEU A 113 -0.65 -9.38 -0.04
N LEU A 114 -0.82 -9.37 1.27
CA LEU A 114 0.31 -9.56 2.18
C LEU A 114 1.00 -10.89 1.94
N GLU A 115 0.24 -11.97 1.75
CA GLU A 115 0.81 -13.28 1.46
C GLU A 115 1.57 -13.27 0.13
N PHE A 116 1.03 -12.60 -0.88
CA PHE A 116 1.72 -12.44 -2.16
C PHE A 116 3.06 -11.73 -1.96
N ILE A 117 3.06 -10.64 -1.20
CA ILE A 117 4.29 -9.87 -0.95
C ILE A 117 5.31 -10.73 -0.22
N LYS A 118 4.88 -11.47 0.80
CA LYS A 118 5.79 -12.37 1.54
C LYS A 118 6.45 -13.38 0.61
N SER A 119 5.71 -13.89 -0.36
CA SER A 119 6.21 -14.92 -1.26
C SER A 119 7.19 -14.37 -2.29
N ARG A 120 7.15 -13.08 -2.56
CA ARG A 120 7.96 -12.47 -3.63
C ARG A 120 9.08 -11.58 -3.10
N TYR A 121 8.96 -11.10 -1.89
CA TYR A 121 9.98 -10.22 -1.32
C TYR A 121 11.07 -11.05 -0.64
#